data_4056da58fa1c726b8fd343138d2e57f9
#
_entry.id   4056da58fa1c726b8fd343138d2e57f9
#
_cell.length_a   1.000
_cell.length_b   1.000
_cell.length_c   1.000
_cell.angle_alpha   90.00
_cell.angle_beta   90.00
_cell.angle_gamma   90.00
#
_symmetry.space_group_name_H-M   'P 1'
#
loop_
_entity.id
_entity.type
_entity.pdbx_description
1 polymer ?
#
loop_
_entity_poly.entity_id
_entity_poly.type
_entity_poly.pdbx_seq_one_letter_code
_entity_poly.pdbx_strand_id
1 'polypeptide(L)' 'MPELTTKMYEFRKALNIQQSELAERVGVRRETIGKLENGKYNPSLKLAMDIAKVFGVSVEEVFFFSEDEDEEEE' A
#
# COMPACT_ATOMS: atom_id res chain seq x y z
N MET A 1 -11.39 -14.16 -6.61
CA MET A 1 -11.27 -12.74 -6.92
C MET A 1 -9.99 -12.20 -6.39
N PRO A 2 -9.28 -11.43 -7.16
CA PRO A 2 -8.07 -10.83 -6.62
C PRO A 2 -8.42 -9.76 -5.59
N GLU A 3 -7.62 -9.69 -4.58
CA GLU A 3 -7.79 -8.70 -3.55
C GLU A 3 -6.53 -7.91 -3.41
N LEU A 4 -6.65 -6.63 -3.14
CA LEU A 4 -5.49 -5.79 -2.95
C LEU A 4 -4.80 -6.17 -1.66
N THR A 5 -3.52 -6.44 -1.75
CA THR A 5 -2.68 -6.74 -0.61
C THR A 5 -1.59 -5.70 -0.56
N THR A 6 -1.21 -5.29 0.63
CA THR A 6 -0.21 -4.26 0.76
C THR A 6 0.78 -4.61 1.85
N LYS A 7 2.02 -4.19 1.66
CA LYS A 7 3.05 -4.31 2.66
C LYS A 7 3.39 -2.95 3.24
N MET A 8 2.47 -2.01 3.19
CA MET A 8 2.71 -0.68 3.71
C MET A 8 3.08 -0.70 5.19
N TYR A 9 2.39 -1.52 5.97
CA TYR A 9 2.66 -1.57 7.39
C TYR A 9 4.11 -2.00 7.64
N GLU A 10 4.55 -3.04 6.94
CA GLU A 10 5.91 -3.55 7.14
C GLU A 10 6.95 -2.53 6.75
N PHE A 11 6.77 -1.86 5.60
CA PHE A 11 7.73 -0.85 5.17
C PHE A 11 7.71 0.35 6.10
N ARG A 12 6.52 0.74 6.55
CA ARG A 12 6.41 1.87 7.45
C ARG A 12 7.09 1.57 8.78
N LYS A 13 6.89 0.37 9.30
CA LYS A 13 7.52 0.00 10.55
C LYS A 13 9.04 -0.07 10.39
N ALA A 14 9.51 -0.56 9.25
CA ALA A 14 10.95 -0.64 9.02
C ALA A 14 11.59 0.75 9.01
N LEU A 15 10.85 1.77 8.56
CA LEU A 15 11.34 3.13 8.58
C LEU A 15 10.99 3.87 9.86
N ASN A 16 10.24 3.22 10.73
CA ASN A 16 9.87 3.79 12.02
C ASN A 16 9.08 5.09 11.86
N ILE A 17 8.15 5.13 10.93
CA ILE A 17 7.31 6.31 10.77
C ILE A 17 5.86 5.90 11.03
N GLN A 18 5.07 6.87 11.45
CA GLN A 18 3.69 6.61 11.79
C GLN A 18 2.79 6.88 10.61
N GLN A 19 1.55 6.41 10.70
CA GLN A 19 0.59 6.63 9.63
C GLN A 19 0.43 8.12 9.34
N SER A 20 0.39 8.94 10.37
CA SER A 20 0.21 10.38 10.15
C SER A 20 1.38 10.99 9.41
N GLU A 21 2.59 10.51 9.68
CA GLU A 21 3.74 11.04 8.99
C GLU A 21 3.73 10.63 7.52
N LEU A 22 3.41 9.39 7.24
CA LEU A 22 3.33 8.95 5.87
C LEU A 22 2.25 9.74 5.13
N ALA A 23 1.10 9.93 5.77
CA ALA A 23 0.00 10.67 5.18
C ALA A 23 0.45 12.09 4.80
N GLU A 24 1.18 12.71 5.71
CA GLU A 24 1.63 14.05 5.45
C GLU A 24 2.59 14.09 4.28
N ARG A 25 3.48 13.12 4.19
CA ARG A 25 4.47 13.11 3.12
C ARG A 25 3.85 12.92 1.75
N VAL A 26 2.74 12.20 1.66
CA VAL A 26 2.12 11.95 0.37
C VAL A 26 0.86 12.77 0.16
N GLY A 27 0.52 13.65 1.10
CA GLY A 27 -0.55 14.63 0.91
C GLY A 27 -1.95 14.09 1.04
N VAL A 28 -2.17 13.11 1.92
CA VAL A 28 -3.51 12.58 2.13
C VAL A 28 -3.78 12.56 3.63
N ARG A 29 -4.97 12.16 4.02
CA ARG A 29 -5.32 12.09 5.43
C ARG A 29 -4.84 10.78 6.02
N ARG A 30 -4.63 10.79 7.33
CA ARG A 30 -4.20 9.59 8.02
C ARG A 30 -5.19 8.45 7.82
N GLU A 31 -6.49 8.76 7.79
CA GLU A 31 -7.49 7.73 7.59
C GLU A 31 -7.32 7.03 6.25
N THR A 32 -6.88 7.76 5.23
CA THR A 32 -6.63 7.17 3.94
C THR A 32 -5.52 6.14 4.03
N ILE A 33 -4.45 6.48 4.76
CA ILE A 33 -3.35 5.52 4.95
C ILE A 33 -3.86 4.29 5.68
N GLY A 34 -4.69 4.46 6.70
CA GLY A 34 -5.24 3.33 7.42
C GLY A 34 -6.05 2.42 6.53
N LYS A 35 -6.89 2.99 5.67
CA LYS A 35 -7.70 2.18 4.77
C LYS A 35 -6.83 1.47 3.75
N LEU A 36 -5.78 2.11 3.27
CA LEU A 36 -4.88 1.47 2.34
C LEU A 36 -4.17 0.30 2.99
N GLU A 37 -3.72 0.47 4.22
CA GLU A 37 -3.01 -0.61 4.90
C GLU A 37 -3.91 -1.81 5.13
N ASN A 38 -5.21 -1.57 5.25
CA ASN A 38 -6.14 -2.66 5.46
C ASN A 38 -6.70 -3.23 4.18
N GLY A 39 -6.20 -2.78 3.03
CA GLY A 39 -6.67 -3.30 1.75
C GLY A 39 -8.07 -2.90 1.39
N LYS A 40 -8.61 -1.84 2.01
CA LYS A 40 -9.99 -1.46 1.80
C LYS A 40 -10.18 -0.37 0.78
N TYR A 41 -9.17 0.00 0.08
CA TYR A 41 -9.25 1.15 -0.80
C TYR A 41 -8.10 1.06 -1.81
N ASN A 42 -8.39 1.17 -3.07
CA ASN A 42 -7.38 1.12 -4.10
C ASN A 42 -6.81 2.51 -4.30
N PRO A 43 -5.50 2.67 -4.17
CA PRO A 43 -4.92 4.00 -4.35
C PRO A 43 -4.93 4.40 -5.82
N SER A 44 -4.93 5.69 -6.08
CA SER A 44 -4.68 6.16 -7.43
C SER A 44 -3.24 5.79 -7.78
N LEU A 45 -2.95 5.79 -9.06
CA LEU A 45 -1.59 5.49 -9.48
C LEU A 45 -0.60 6.48 -8.88
N LYS A 46 -0.97 7.76 -8.88
CA LYS A 46 -0.07 8.76 -8.32
C LYS A 46 0.20 8.51 -6.85
N LEU A 47 -0.85 8.21 -6.08
CA LEU A 47 -0.67 7.97 -4.66
C LEU A 47 0.19 6.74 -4.43
N ALA A 48 -0.04 5.67 -5.20
CA ALA A 48 0.76 4.47 -5.06
C ALA A 48 2.22 4.73 -5.36
N MET A 49 2.49 5.53 -6.39
CA MET A 49 3.86 5.85 -6.75
C MET A 49 4.51 6.73 -5.68
N ASP A 50 3.77 7.68 -5.12
CA ASP A 50 4.32 8.55 -4.09
C ASP A 50 4.65 7.74 -2.83
N ILE A 51 3.79 6.81 -2.46
CA ILE A 51 4.05 5.98 -1.27
C ILE A 51 5.27 5.11 -1.51
N ALA A 52 5.38 4.49 -2.68
CA ALA A 52 6.53 3.65 -2.97
C ALA A 52 7.81 4.46 -2.93
N LYS A 53 7.74 5.72 -3.38
CA LYS A 53 8.90 6.57 -3.37
C LYS A 53 9.35 6.87 -1.94
N VAL A 54 8.42 7.09 -1.04
CA VAL A 54 8.78 7.33 0.36
C VAL A 54 9.53 6.12 0.91
N PHE A 55 9.09 4.91 0.54
CA PHE A 55 9.72 3.71 1.04
C PHE A 55 10.98 3.33 0.25
N GLY A 56 11.19 3.95 -0.90
CA GLY A 56 12.38 3.66 -1.69
C GLY A 56 12.30 2.35 -2.43
N VAL A 57 11.10 1.91 -2.79
CA VAL A 57 10.91 0.62 -3.46
C VAL A 57 9.95 0.83 -4.61
N SER A 58 9.69 -0.23 -5.37
CA SER A 58 8.77 -0.12 -6.49
C SER A 58 7.33 -0.24 -6.00
N VAL A 59 6.39 0.20 -6.83
CA VAL A 59 4.98 0.09 -6.47
C VAL A 59 4.61 -1.38 -6.27
N GLU A 60 5.12 -2.28 -7.12
CA GLU A 60 4.77 -3.68 -7.00
C GLU A 60 5.29 -4.31 -5.73
N GLU A 61 6.29 -3.74 -5.12
CA GLU A 61 6.77 -4.27 -3.84
C GLU A 61 5.85 -3.88 -2.70
N VAL A 62 5.08 -2.81 -2.86
CA VAL A 62 4.20 -2.34 -1.81
C VAL A 62 2.78 -2.84 -2.02
N PHE A 63 2.28 -2.77 -3.25
CA PHE A 63 0.90 -3.11 -3.55
C PHE A 63 0.84 -4.22 -4.59
N PHE A 64 0.04 -5.22 -4.34
CA PHE A 64 -0.13 -6.28 -5.31
C PHE A 64 -1.48 -6.94 -5.05
N PHE A 65 -1.96 -7.67 -6.03
CA PHE A 65 -3.24 -8.35 -5.89
C PHE A 65 -2.96 -9.83 -5.66
N SER A 66 -3.51 -10.35 -4.57
CA SER A 66 -3.35 -11.77 -4.33
C SER A 66 -4.39 -12.49 -5.15
N GLU A 67 -3.95 -13.58 -5.79
CA GLU A 67 -4.82 -14.36 -6.59
C GLU A 67 -5.20 -15.58 -5.86
N ASP A 68 -6.40 -16.06 -6.08
CA ASP A 68 -6.78 -17.29 -5.47
C ASP A 68 -6.19 -18.43 -6.20
N GLU A 69 -6.07 -19.53 -5.52
CA GLU A 69 -5.50 -20.65 -6.17
C GLU A 69 -6.33 -21.11 -7.28
N ASP A 70 -7.61 -20.92 -7.20
CA ASP A 70 -8.41 -21.39 -8.28
C ASP A 70 -8.10 -20.71 -9.53
N GLU A 71 -7.44 -19.57 -9.48
CA GLU A 71 -7.12 -19.00 -10.70
C GLU A 71 -6.13 -19.72 -11.39
N GLU A 72 -5.29 -20.41 -10.75
CA GLU A 72 -4.33 -21.09 -11.44
C GLU A 72 -4.76 -22.38 -11.84
N GLU A 73 -5.84 -22.86 -11.41
CA GLU A 73 -6.13 -24.09 -11.81
C GLU A 73 -6.60 -24.22 -13.11
N GLU A 74 -6.85 -23.32 -13.72
CA GLU A 74 -7.31 -23.42 -14.94
C GLU A 74 -6.56 -23.71 -15.89
#